data_b1b8ac162a8dedde4a0f5ebcab2d989b
#
_entry.id   b1b8ac162a8dedde4a0f5ebcab2d989b
#
_cell.length_a   1.000
_cell.length_b   1.000
_cell.length_c   1.000
_cell.angle_alpha   90.00
_cell.angle_beta   90.00
_cell.angle_gamma   90.00
#
_symmetry.space_group_name_H-M   'P 1'
#
loop_
_entity.id
_entity.type
_entity.pdbx_description
1 polymer ?
#
loop_
_entity_poly.entity_id
_entity_poly.type
_entity_poly.pdbx_seq_one_letter_code
_entity_poly.pdbx_strand_id
1 'polypeptide(L)'
;MHELGHGTVFLTRALNAFFDRVFGFLGWINFHMFEASHARHHRYTLHPPDDLEVVLPMKIMVKQFFQSAFINFGSFWWHLKNTVRIARGRFEGEWEQKLFPASDPRGRRRPVRWARFLLIGHGMIIAMAALTGQWLLPLLITFAPFYGGWLFFLCNNTPHIGLQDNVGDFRLCCRTFTLNPVAQFLYWHMNYHIEHHMYAAVPCYRLGRLHRAIRHDLPPTPRGIAATWKKIAAIQERQKTDPDFQYVPPLPKTTVAPNDGR
;
A
#
# COMPACT_ATOMS: atom_id res chain seq x y z
N MET A 1 -7.93 -4.20 -2.92
CA MET A 1 -8.24 -2.81 -2.56
C MET A 1 -7.45 -1.79 -3.35
N HIS A 2 -6.13 -1.75 -3.25
CA HIS A 2 -5.28 -0.74 -3.90
C HIS A 2 -5.70 -0.45 -5.35
N GLU A 3 -5.69 -1.45 -6.22
CA GLU A 3 -6.07 -1.33 -7.64
C GLU A 3 -7.57 -1.08 -7.87
N LEU A 4 -8.42 -1.53 -6.96
CA LEU A 4 -9.85 -1.29 -7.02
C LEU A 4 -10.19 0.18 -6.75
N GLY A 5 -9.45 0.82 -5.83
CA GLY A 5 -9.53 2.25 -5.56
C GLY A 5 -9.19 3.11 -6.79
N HIS A 6 -8.25 2.65 -7.63
CA HIS A 6 -7.98 3.29 -8.93
C HIS A 6 -9.08 3.06 -9.98
N GLY A 7 -10.02 2.12 -9.73
CA GLY A 7 -11.10 1.81 -10.65
C GLY A 7 -10.68 1.10 -11.94
N THR A 8 -9.49 0.49 -11.95
CA THR A 8 -8.85 -0.05 -13.17
C THR A 8 -9.01 -1.55 -13.35
N VAL A 9 -9.42 -2.30 -12.31
CA VAL A 9 -9.51 -3.77 -12.35
C VAL A 9 -10.62 -4.24 -13.27
N PHE A 10 -11.80 -3.64 -13.16
CA PHE A 10 -12.96 -3.94 -13.99
C PHE A 10 -13.34 -2.74 -14.83
N LEU A 11 -13.88 -2.96 -16.03
CA LEU A 11 -14.45 -1.90 -16.87
C LEU A 11 -15.68 -1.25 -16.21
N THR A 12 -16.42 -2.04 -15.43
CA THR A 12 -17.63 -1.59 -14.75
C THR A 12 -17.27 -0.96 -13.39
N ARG A 13 -17.57 0.33 -13.23
CA ARG A 13 -17.35 1.06 -11.96
C ARG A 13 -18.01 0.39 -10.75
N ALA A 14 -19.22 -0.14 -10.93
CA ALA A 14 -19.96 -0.83 -9.89
C ALA A 14 -19.22 -2.07 -9.37
N LEU A 15 -18.55 -2.84 -10.25
CA LEU A 15 -17.76 -4.01 -9.83
C LEU A 15 -16.51 -3.59 -9.05
N ASN A 16 -15.78 -2.57 -9.49
CA ASN A 16 -14.65 -2.05 -8.71
C ASN A 16 -15.11 -1.65 -7.32
N ALA A 17 -16.19 -0.86 -7.23
CA ALA A 17 -16.72 -0.40 -5.96
C ALA A 17 -17.29 -1.53 -5.07
N PHE A 18 -17.86 -2.58 -5.64
CA PHE A 18 -18.34 -3.75 -4.91
C PHE A 18 -17.17 -4.51 -4.28
N PHE A 19 -16.20 -4.90 -5.10
CA PHE A 19 -15.05 -5.67 -4.61
C PHE A 19 -14.15 -4.85 -3.69
N ASP A 20 -14.06 -3.53 -3.86
CA ASP A 20 -13.33 -2.67 -2.93
C ASP A 20 -13.94 -2.71 -1.52
N ARG A 21 -15.28 -2.70 -1.42
CA ARG A 21 -15.99 -2.90 -0.14
C ARG A 21 -15.79 -4.30 0.42
N VAL A 22 -15.88 -5.35 -0.41
CA VAL A 22 -15.66 -6.73 0.03
C VAL A 22 -14.25 -6.89 0.61
N PHE A 23 -13.23 -6.46 -0.13
CA PHE A 23 -11.85 -6.57 0.35
C PHE A 23 -11.53 -5.58 1.49
N GLY A 24 -12.17 -4.43 1.51
CA GLY A 24 -12.11 -3.50 2.64
C GLY A 24 -12.66 -4.14 3.92
N PHE A 25 -13.78 -4.85 3.82
CA PHE A 25 -14.35 -5.59 4.94
C PHE A 25 -13.41 -6.72 5.38
N LEU A 26 -13.02 -7.61 4.46
CA LEU A 26 -12.13 -8.73 4.76
C LEU A 26 -10.77 -8.29 5.33
N GLY A 27 -10.26 -7.14 4.88
CA GLY A 27 -8.97 -6.59 5.31
C GLY A 27 -9.03 -5.69 6.55
N TRP A 28 -10.20 -5.46 7.17
CA TRP A 28 -10.37 -4.45 8.23
C TRP A 28 -9.95 -3.04 7.81
N ILE A 29 -10.06 -2.72 6.53
CA ILE A 29 -9.59 -1.45 5.98
C ILE A 29 -10.77 -0.50 5.78
N ASN A 30 -10.63 0.72 6.28
CA ASN A 30 -11.54 1.79 5.94
C ASN A 30 -11.21 2.32 4.54
N PHE A 31 -11.90 1.78 3.53
CA PHE A 31 -11.60 2.10 2.13
C PHE A 31 -11.74 3.59 1.82
N HIS A 32 -12.65 4.32 2.47
CA HIS A 32 -12.75 5.77 2.30
C HIS A 32 -11.51 6.52 2.79
N MET A 33 -10.92 6.05 3.91
CA MET A 33 -9.68 6.63 4.41
C MET A 33 -8.51 6.26 3.52
N PHE A 34 -8.47 5.00 3.07
CA PHE A 34 -7.44 4.52 2.16
C PHE A 34 -7.47 5.27 0.81
N GLU A 35 -8.63 5.36 0.15
CA GLU A 35 -8.77 6.09 -1.12
C GLU A 35 -8.33 7.55 -1.00
N ALA A 36 -8.74 8.24 0.07
CA ALA A 36 -8.38 9.64 0.30
C ALA A 36 -6.87 9.81 0.51
N SER A 37 -6.25 8.91 1.29
CA SER A 37 -4.81 8.89 1.54
C SER A 37 -4.05 8.59 0.26
N HIS A 38 -4.41 7.51 -0.41
CA HIS A 38 -3.72 7.00 -1.58
C HIS A 38 -3.80 7.93 -2.81
N ALA A 39 -4.93 8.60 -3.00
CA ALA A 39 -5.05 9.64 -4.03
C ALA A 39 -4.08 10.81 -3.80
N ARG A 40 -3.81 11.17 -2.53
CA ARG A 40 -2.81 12.18 -2.21
C ARG A 40 -1.39 11.63 -2.38
N HIS A 41 -1.16 10.38 -1.98
CA HIS A 41 0.11 9.71 -2.18
C HIS A 41 0.51 9.69 -3.66
N HIS A 42 -0.37 9.31 -4.58
CA HIS A 42 -0.09 9.39 -6.02
C HIS A 42 0.17 10.80 -6.52
N ARG A 43 -0.50 11.80 -5.94
CA ARG A 43 -0.35 13.20 -6.37
C ARG A 43 0.93 13.85 -5.87
N TYR A 44 1.35 13.50 -4.65
CA TYR A 44 2.44 14.17 -3.93
C TYR A 44 3.54 13.20 -3.49
N THR A 45 3.59 12.05 -4.01
CA THR A 45 4.45 10.91 -3.62
C THR A 45 5.71 11.31 -2.85
N LEU A 46 5.75 10.98 -1.56
CA LEU A 46 6.86 11.27 -0.65
C LEU A 46 7.21 12.77 -0.49
N HIS A 47 6.25 13.68 -0.64
CA HIS A 47 6.42 15.11 -0.36
C HIS A 47 5.67 15.51 0.92
N PRO A 48 6.23 15.29 2.12
CA PRO A 48 5.61 15.80 3.33
C PRO A 48 5.60 17.35 3.35
N PRO A 49 4.57 17.99 3.91
CA PRO A 49 3.44 17.39 4.62
C PRO A 49 2.24 17.03 3.71
N ASP A 50 2.39 17.09 2.39
CA ASP A 50 1.29 16.86 1.45
C ASP A 50 1.01 15.37 1.22
N ASP A 51 2.00 14.52 1.43
CA ASP A 51 1.89 13.07 1.54
C ASP A 51 2.48 12.62 2.89
N LEU A 52 1.63 12.00 3.73
CA LEU A 52 2.03 11.34 4.96
C LEU A 52 1.57 9.86 4.97
N GLU A 53 1.23 9.29 3.80
CA GLU A 53 0.94 7.86 3.68
C GLU A 53 2.22 7.04 3.87
N VAL A 54 3.32 7.50 3.28
CA VAL A 54 4.65 6.94 3.45
C VAL A 54 5.61 8.07 3.81
N VAL A 55 6.25 7.96 4.98
CA VAL A 55 7.23 8.93 5.46
C VAL A 55 8.59 8.27 5.60
N LEU A 56 9.59 8.83 4.96
CA LEU A 56 10.97 8.36 5.04
C LEU A 56 11.78 9.18 6.08
N PRO A 57 12.83 8.62 6.69
CA PRO A 57 13.32 7.25 6.55
C PRO A 57 12.47 6.24 7.32
N MET A 58 12.16 5.10 6.68
CA MET A 58 11.41 4.01 7.29
C MET A 58 12.37 2.89 7.71
N LYS A 59 12.38 2.55 8.99
CA LYS A 59 13.21 1.46 9.54
C LYS A 59 12.39 0.19 9.65
N ILE A 60 12.87 -0.90 9.06
CA ILE A 60 12.25 -2.22 9.17
C ILE A 60 13.12 -3.11 10.05
N MET A 61 12.48 -3.72 11.04
CA MET A 61 13.13 -4.67 11.94
C MET A 61 12.71 -6.11 11.63
N VAL A 62 13.64 -7.04 11.75
CA VAL A 62 13.39 -8.49 11.58
C VAL A 62 12.23 -8.97 12.46
N LYS A 63 12.09 -8.42 13.68
CA LYS A 63 10.97 -8.71 14.58
C LYS A 63 9.61 -8.47 13.92
N GLN A 64 9.47 -7.39 13.15
CA GLN A 64 8.20 -7.05 12.47
C GLN A 64 7.85 -8.08 11.40
N PHE A 65 8.87 -8.63 10.70
CA PHE A 65 8.65 -9.73 9.76
C PHE A 65 8.07 -10.97 10.46
N PHE A 66 8.67 -11.42 11.56
CA PHE A 66 8.15 -12.57 12.30
C PHE A 66 6.77 -12.32 12.89
N GLN A 67 6.50 -11.13 13.40
CA GLN A 67 5.16 -10.76 13.86
C GLN A 67 4.12 -10.85 12.71
N SER A 68 4.46 -10.37 11.51
CA SER A 68 3.56 -10.47 10.36
C SER A 68 3.46 -11.88 9.80
N ALA A 69 4.53 -12.66 9.87
CA ALA A 69 4.58 -14.02 9.32
C ALA A 69 3.70 -15.02 10.08
N PHE A 70 3.58 -14.85 11.39
CA PHE A 70 2.79 -15.73 12.24
C PHE A 70 1.47 -15.08 12.64
N ILE A 71 1.32 -14.69 13.90
CA ILE A 71 0.11 -14.04 14.42
C ILE A 71 0.48 -12.65 14.94
N ASN A 72 -0.11 -11.63 14.35
CA ASN A 72 0.13 -10.24 14.71
C ASN A 72 -0.97 -9.69 15.61
N PHE A 73 -0.96 -10.07 16.89
CA PHE A 73 -1.90 -9.55 17.89
C PHE A 73 -1.84 -8.03 18.01
N GLY A 74 -0.63 -7.45 17.88
CA GLY A 74 -0.46 -5.99 17.93
C GLY A 74 -1.21 -5.28 16.81
N SER A 75 -1.12 -5.82 15.60
CA SER A 75 -1.87 -5.30 14.45
C SER A 75 -3.37 -5.42 14.65
N PHE A 76 -3.87 -6.56 15.14
CA PHE A 76 -5.30 -6.73 15.45
C PHE A 76 -5.80 -5.66 16.43
N TRP A 77 -5.12 -5.48 17.56
CA TRP A 77 -5.51 -4.49 18.56
C TRP A 77 -5.43 -3.07 18.03
N TRP A 78 -4.42 -2.77 17.23
CA TRP A 78 -4.29 -1.45 16.59
C TRP A 78 -5.47 -1.18 15.63
N HIS A 79 -5.80 -2.13 14.74
CA HIS A 79 -6.93 -2.00 13.82
C HIS A 79 -8.25 -1.87 14.56
N LEU A 80 -8.48 -2.68 15.58
CA LEU A 80 -9.69 -2.62 16.39
C LEU A 80 -9.84 -1.26 17.09
N LYS A 81 -8.81 -0.80 17.81
CA LYS A 81 -8.81 0.51 18.50
C LYS A 81 -9.04 1.65 17.51
N ASN A 82 -8.34 1.63 16.38
CA ASN A 82 -8.47 2.64 15.35
C ASN A 82 -9.88 2.65 14.73
N THR A 83 -10.43 1.48 14.41
CA THR A 83 -11.79 1.36 13.87
C THR A 83 -12.83 1.86 14.88
N VAL A 84 -12.69 1.53 16.19
CA VAL A 84 -13.56 2.05 17.25
C VAL A 84 -13.45 3.57 17.38
N ARG A 85 -12.25 4.12 17.31
CA ARG A 85 -11.99 5.55 17.38
C ARG A 85 -12.69 6.30 16.23
N ILE A 86 -12.50 5.82 14.99
CA ILE A 86 -13.15 6.39 13.80
C ILE A 86 -14.68 6.22 13.85
N ALA A 87 -15.19 5.06 14.31
CA ALA A 87 -16.63 4.82 14.49
C ALA A 87 -17.31 5.82 15.46
N ARG A 88 -16.52 6.36 16.40
CA ARG A 88 -16.93 7.45 17.33
C ARG A 88 -16.75 8.84 16.71
N GLY A 89 -16.33 8.96 15.47
CA GLY A 89 -16.10 10.23 14.78
C GLY A 89 -14.83 10.96 15.21
N ARG A 90 -13.89 10.29 15.85
CA ARG A 90 -12.61 10.88 16.29
C ARG A 90 -11.54 10.65 15.23
N PHE A 91 -11.03 11.74 14.67
CA PHE A 91 -9.93 11.77 13.72
C PHE A 91 -8.73 12.42 14.42
N GLU A 92 -7.60 11.72 14.47
CA GLU A 92 -6.42 12.11 15.23
C GLU A 92 -5.19 12.22 14.32
N GLY A 93 -4.19 12.99 14.77
CA GLY A 93 -2.99 13.22 13.99
C GLY A 93 -3.20 14.15 12.78
N GLU A 94 -2.09 14.66 12.28
CA GLU A 94 -2.07 15.63 11.18
C GLU A 94 -2.69 15.06 9.90
N TRP A 95 -2.35 13.80 9.57
CA TRP A 95 -2.78 13.18 8.32
C TRP A 95 -4.29 12.98 8.25
N GLU A 96 -4.89 12.41 9.29
CA GLU A 96 -6.34 12.19 9.31
C GLU A 96 -7.12 13.52 9.30
N GLN A 97 -6.61 14.54 10.01
CA GLN A 97 -7.21 15.88 10.02
C GLN A 97 -7.07 16.57 8.66
N LYS A 98 -5.99 16.34 7.93
CA LYS A 98 -5.78 16.85 6.58
C LYS A 98 -6.70 16.18 5.57
N LEU A 99 -6.89 14.86 5.66
CA LEU A 99 -7.78 14.09 4.79
C LEU A 99 -9.26 14.36 5.09
N PHE A 100 -9.60 14.49 6.36
CA PHE A 100 -10.96 14.66 6.86
C PHE A 100 -11.02 15.81 7.86
N PRO A 101 -10.98 17.07 7.40
CA PRO A 101 -10.97 18.23 8.28
C PRO A 101 -12.27 18.36 9.08
N ALA A 102 -12.21 18.96 10.27
CA ALA A 102 -13.38 19.20 11.11
C ALA A 102 -14.40 20.11 10.45
N SER A 103 -13.95 20.97 9.54
CA SER A 103 -14.79 21.86 8.72
C SER A 103 -15.66 21.14 7.69
N ASP A 104 -15.37 19.84 7.38
CA ASP A 104 -16.21 19.01 6.52
C ASP A 104 -16.85 17.83 7.28
N PRO A 105 -17.95 18.07 8.02
CA PRO A 105 -18.65 17.00 8.72
C PRO A 105 -19.30 15.97 7.78
N ARG A 106 -19.59 16.35 6.52
CA ARG A 106 -20.19 15.44 5.53
C ARG A 106 -19.15 14.44 5.04
N GLY A 107 -17.94 14.89 4.75
CA GLY A 107 -16.81 14.01 4.39
C GLY A 107 -16.51 12.99 5.48
N ARG A 108 -16.53 13.40 6.76
CA ARG A 108 -16.32 12.51 7.92
C ARG A 108 -17.39 11.43 8.10
N ARG A 109 -18.62 11.63 7.63
CA ARG A 109 -19.72 10.64 7.79
C ARG A 109 -19.43 9.31 7.11
N ARG A 110 -18.79 9.32 5.93
CA ARG A 110 -18.52 8.10 5.15
C ARG A 110 -17.56 7.15 5.88
N PRO A 111 -16.34 7.55 6.27
CA PRO A 111 -15.44 6.69 7.03
C PRO A 111 -16.01 6.26 8.39
N VAL A 112 -16.78 7.12 9.08
CA VAL A 112 -17.44 6.78 10.34
C VAL A 112 -18.49 5.65 10.15
N ARG A 113 -19.33 5.78 9.12
CA ARG A 113 -20.34 4.75 8.82
C ARG A 113 -19.70 3.42 8.45
N TRP A 114 -18.63 3.47 7.66
CA TRP A 114 -17.91 2.26 7.29
C TRP A 114 -17.21 1.61 8.50
N ALA A 115 -16.58 2.39 9.36
CA ALA A 115 -15.99 1.87 10.59
C ALA A 115 -17.03 1.16 11.49
N ARG A 116 -18.25 1.72 11.62
CA ARG A 116 -19.37 1.08 12.33
C ARG A 116 -19.81 -0.22 11.64
N PHE A 117 -19.87 -0.22 10.30
CA PHE A 117 -20.19 -1.41 9.52
C PHE A 117 -19.17 -2.53 9.74
N LEU A 118 -17.87 -2.23 9.76
CA LEU A 118 -16.81 -3.19 10.08
C LEU A 118 -17.01 -3.80 11.46
N LEU A 119 -17.20 -2.98 12.50
CA LEU A 119 -17.39 -3.45 13.87
C LEU A 119 -18.65 -4.34 14.01
N ILE A 120 -19.77 -3.92 13.45
CA ILE A 120 -21.02 -4.67 13.49
C ILE A 120 -20.87 -5.98 12.73
N GLY A 121 -20.34 -5.95 11.51
CA GLY A 121 -20.20 -7.15 10.67
C GLY A 121 -19.29 -8.20 11.28
N HIS A 122 -18.09 -7.81 11.72
CA HIS A 122 -17.18 -8.74 12.38
C HIS A 122 -17.71 -9.21 13.75
N GLY A 123 -18.38 -8.32 14.49
CA GLY A 123 -19.06 -8.68 15.74
C GLY A 123 -20.16 -9.72 15.51
N MET A 124 -20.97 -9.57 14.47
CA MET A 124 -22.02 -10.56 14.10
C MET A 124 -21.41 -11.91 13.70
N ILE A 125 -20.29 -11.92 12.95
CA ILE A 125 -19.59 -13.17 12.58
C ILE A 125 -19.12 -13.91 13.84
N ILE A 126 -18.53 -13.20 14.79
CA ILE A 126 -18.08 -13.80 16.06
C ILE A 126 -19.27 -14.30 16.89
N ALA A 127 -20.33 -13.50 17.01
CA ALA A 127 -21.53 -13.89 17.74
C ALA A 127 -22.19 -15.14 17.12
N MET A 128 -22.31 -15.18 15.81
CA MET A 128 -22.83 -16.34 15.10
C MET A 128 -21.95 -17.58 15.33
N ALA A 129 -20.63 -17.44 15.29
CA ALA A 129 -19.73 -18.55 15.59
C ALA A 129 -19.89 -19.06 17.04
N ALA A 130 -20.06 -18.16 18.00
CA ALA A 130 -20.32 -18.53 19.40
C ALA A 130 -21.64 -19.29 19.59
N LEU A 131 -22.69 -18.92 18.83
CA LEU A 131 -24.01 -19.57 18.89
C LEU A 131 -24.05 -20.92 18.16
N THR A 132 -23.28 -21.09 17.09
CA THR A 132 -23.36 -22.26 16.20
C THR A 132 -22.16 -23.20 16.31
N GLY A 133 -21.12 -22.82 17.05
CA GLY A 133 -19.84 -23.56 17.10
C GLY A 133 -18.95 -23.42 15.84
N GLN A 134 -19.32 -22.58 14.86
CA GLN A 134 -18.65 -22.44 13.56
C GLN A 134 -17.43 -21.48 13.62
N TRP A 135 -16.44 -21.79 14.45
CA TRP A 135 -15.27 -20.95 14.68
C TRP A 135 -14.35 -20.77 13.47
N LEU A 136 -14.49 -21.61 12.44
CA LEU A 136 -13.75 -21.45 11.19
C LEU A 136 -14.13 -20.15 10.48
N LEU A 137 -15.37 -19.68 10.59
CA LEU A 137 -15.85 -18.44 9.97
C LEU A 137 -15.07 -17.20 10.46
N PRO A 138 -15.03 -16.89 11.77
CA PRO A 138 -14.22 -15.75 12.22
C PRO A 138 -12.72 -15.94 11.98
N LEU A 139 -12.21 -17.17 12.03
CA LEU A 139 -10.81 -17.45 11.70
C LEU A 139 -10.47 -17.01 10.27
N LEU A 140 -11.29 -17.39 9.29
CA LEU A 140 -11.03 -17.12 7.86
C LEU A 140 -11.47 -15.72 7.39
N ILE A 141 -12.43 -15.08 8.10
CA ILE A 141 -12.98 -13.78 7.68
C ILE A 141 -12.48 -12.66 8.59
N THR A 142 -12.66 -12.81 9.91
CA THR A 142 -12.36 -11.72 10.86
C THR A 142 -10.90 -11.63 11.20
N PHE A 143 -10.22 -12.75 11.37
CA PHE A 143 -8.82 -12.79 11.81
C PHE A 143 -7.80 -13.02 10.70
N ALA A 144 -8.25 -13.34 9.46
CA ALA A 144 -7.36 -13.63 8.33
C ALA A 144 -6.26 -12.56 8.07
N PRO A 145 -6.53 -11.25 8.18
CA PRO A 145 -5.50 -10.23 7.95
C PRO A 145 -4.37 -10.20 8.99
N PHE A 146 -4.55 -10.90 10.11
CA PHE A 146 -3.65 -10.81 11.26
C PHE A 146 -2.75 -12.04 11.44
N TYR A 147 -2.74 -12.97 10.48
CA TYR A 147 -1.82 -14.10 10.46
C TYR A 147 -1.33 -14.40 9.03
N GLY A 148 -0.18 -15.06 8.93
CA GLY A 148 0.35 -15.51 7.63
C GLY A 148 0.73 -14.38 6.65
N GLY A 149 0.89 -13.14 7.12
CA GLY A 149 1.13 -11.94 6.30
C GLY A 149 2.57 -11.78 5.79
N TRP A 150 3.39 -12.84 5.81
CA TRP A 150 4.83 -12.76 5.47
C TRP A 150 5.08 -12.28 4.03
N LEU A 151 4.32 -12.78 3.05
CA LEU A 151 4.49 -12.40 1.65
C LEU A 151 4.09 -10.92 1.43
N PHE A 152 2.97 -10.52 2.00
CA PHE A 152 2.55 -9.12 1.98
C PHE A 152 3.59 -8.21 2.61
N PHE A 153 4.11 -8.57 3.80
CA PHE A 153 5.16 -7.82 4.47
C PHE A 153 6.40 -7.65 3.59
N LEU A 154 6.89 -8.76 3.01
CA LEU A 154 8.06 -8.75 2.15
C LEU A 154 7.88 -7.90 0.90
N CYS A 155 6.70 -7.91 0.29
CA CYS A 155 6.44 -7.16 -0.93
C CYS A 155 6.11 -5.70 -0.64
N ASN A 156 5.18 -5.43 0.30
CA ASN A 156 4.62 -4.10 0.53
C ASN A 156 5.62 -3.12 1.18
N ASN A 157 6.70 -3.62 1.78
CA ASN A 157 7.76 -2.77 2.35
C ASN A 157 8.89 -2.46 1.36
N THR A 158 8.79 -2.84 0.09
CA THR A 158 9.87 -2.59 -0.88
C THR A 158 9.71 -1.32 -1.70
N PRO A 159 8.51 -0.77 -1.94
CA PRO A 159 8.30 0.27 -2.95
C PRO A 159 9.12 1.54 -2.76
N HIS A 160 9.25 2.04 -1.54
CA HIS A 160 9.82 3.36 -1.29
C HIS A 160 11.03 3.34 -0.34
N ILE A 161 11.21 2.27 0.46
CA ILE A 161 12.22 2.25 1.53
C ILE A 161 13.62 2.54 1.02
N GLY A 162 14.25 3.54 1.66
CA GLY A 162 15.61 3.95 1.42
C GLY A 162 15.85 4.67 0.10
N LEU A 163 14.80 5.02 -0.63
CA LEU A 163 14.85 5.86 -1.82
C LEU A 163 14.75 7.34 -1.45
N GLN A 164 14.69 8.22 -2.45
CA GLN A 164 14.58 9.65 -2.23
C GLN A 164 13.15 10.09 -1.90
N ASP A 165 13.02 11.08 -1.08
CA ASP A 165 11.80 11.87 -0.92
C ASP A 165 11.97 13.27 -1.53
N ASN A 166 10.88 14.04 -1.58
CA ASN A 166 10.87 15.40 -2.13
C ASN A 166 11.44 15.52 -3.55
N VAL A 167 11.24 14.48 -4.37
CA VAL A 167 11.68 14.45 -5.77
C VAL A 167 10.50 14.19 -6.70
N GLY A 168 10.42 14.93 -7.81
CA GLY A 168 9.32 14.82 -8.79
C GLY A 168 9.44 13.64 -9.77
N ASP A 169 10.50 12.83 -9.70
CA ASP A 169 10.75 11.72 -10.60
C ASP A 169 10.47 10.38 -9.89
N PHE A 170 9.42 9.68 -10.29
CA PHE A 170 9.03 8.39 -9.70
C PHE A 170 10.12 7.31 -9.81
N ARG A 171 11.06 7.43 -10.74
CA ARG A 171 12.19 6.50 -10.87
C ARG A 171 13.21 6.63 -9.73
N LEU A 172 13.19 7.75 -9.01
CA LEU A 172 14.06 8.05 -7.86
C LEU A 172 13.41 7.71 -6.53
N CYS A 173 12.07 7.80 -6.44
CA CYS A 173 11.33 7.62 -5.20
C CYS A 173 10.50 6.33 -5.13
N CYS A 174 10.37 5.59 -6.25
CA CYS A 174 9.68 4.30 -6.32
C CYS A 174 10.63 3.19 -6.76
N ARG A 175 10.30 1.94 -6.42
CA ARG A 175 11.10 0.77 -6.79
C ARG A 175 10.24 -0.28 -7.49
N THR A 176 10.68 -0.69 -8.68
CA THR A 176 10.20 -1.88 -9.39
C THR A 176 11.18 -3.03 -9.18
N PHE A 177 10.67 -4.24 -9.02
CA PHE A 177 11.46 -5.48 -8.92
C PHE A 177 10.71 -6.66 -9.57
N THR A 178 11.45 -7.70 -9.99
CA THR A 178 10.79 -8.87 -10.58
C THR A 178 10.31 -9.84 -9.52
N LEU A 179 9.23 -10.54 -9.81
CA LEU A 179 8.70 -11.67 -9.04
C LEU A 179 8.45 -12.87 -9.96
N ASN A 180 8.36 -14.06 -9.39
CA ASN A 180 7.81 -15.21 -10.12
C ASN A 180 6.31 -14.98 -10.40
N PRO A 181 5.73 -15.63 -11.42
CA PRO A 181 4.36 -15.37 -11.83
C PRO A 181 3.32 -15.55 -10.73
N VAL A 182 3.51 -16.52 -9.83
CA VAL A 182 2.58 -16.79 -8.72
C VAL A 182 2.63 -15.66 -7.69
N ALA A 183 3.82 -15.28 -7.21
CA ALA A 183 3.97 -14.18 -6.27
C ALA A 183 3.55 -12.84 -6.87
N GLN A 184 3.82 -12.63 -8.17
CA GLN A 184 3.38 -11.45 -8.90
C GLN A 184 1.85 -11.36 -8.97
N PHE A 185 1.17 -12.46 -9.25
CA PHE A 185 -0.29 -12.54 -9.24
C PHE A 185 -0.86 -12.27 -7.84
N LEU A 186 -0.33 -12.94 -6.81
CA LEU A 186 -0.76 -12.75 -5.42
C LEU A 186 -0.53 -11.31 -4.91
N TYR A 187 0.49 -10.64 -5.42
CA TYR A 187 0.78 -9.24 -5.10
C TYR A 187 0.13 -8.25 -6.09
N TRP A 188 -0.81 -8.69 -6.90
CA TRP A 188 -1.55 -7.85 -7.86
C TRP A 188 -0.65 -7.05 -8.80
N HIS A 189 0.49 -7.59 -9.20
CA HIS A 189 1.50 -6.95 -10.05
C HIS A 189 2.10 -5.64 -9.47
N MET A 190 1.89 -5.34 -8.19
CA MET A 190 2.39 -4.12 -7.52
C MET A 190 3.92 -4.10 -7.35
N ASN A 191 4.60 -5.16 -7.75
CA ASN A 191 6.04 -5.16 -7.93
C ASN A 191 6.51 -4.19 -9.04
N TYR A 192 5.64 -3.77 -9.96
CA TYR A 192 5.87 -2.75 -10.99
C TYR A 192 5.47 -1.36 -10.46
N HIS A 193 6.06 -0.93 -9.36
CA HIS A 193 5.58 0.23 -8.62
C HIS A 193 5.94 1.59 -9.24
N ILE A 194 7.09 1.68 -9.94
CA ILE A 194 7.44 2.87 -10.73
C ILE A 194 6.39 3.09 -11.82
N GLU A 195 6.11 2.05 -12.59
CA GLU A 195 5.14 2.08 -13.69
C GLU A 195 3.74 2.42 -13.20
N HIS A 196 3.38 1.90 -12.03
CA HIS A 196 2.12 2.17 -11.39
C HIS A 196 1.99 3.66 -11.01
N HIS A 197 2.99 4.27 -10.40
CA HIS A 197 2.98 5.69 -10.07
C HIS A 197 3.01 6.58 -11.31
N MET A 198 3.78 6.21 -12.35
CA MET A 198 3.82 6.96 -13.61
C MET A 198 2.50 6.91 -14.36
N TYR A 199 1.77 5.78 -14.29
CA TYR A 199 0.59 5.50 -15.10
C TYR A 199 -0.49 4.77 -14.29
N ALA A 200 -0.99 5.38 -13.23
CA ALA A 200 -1.96 4.78 -12.30
C ALA A 200 -3.29 4.34 -12.95
N ALA A 201 -3.59 4.84 -14.16
CA ALA A 201 -4.75 4.41 -14.95
C ALA A 201 -4.53 3.09 -15.71
N VAL A 202 -3.31 2.55 -15.72
CA VAL A 202 -3.03 1.25 -16.35
C VAL A 202 -3.39 0.13 -15.38
N PRO A 203 -4.28 -0.81 -15.77
CA PRO A 203 -4.66 -1.92 -14.90
C PRO A 203 -3.46 -2.76 -14.47
N CYS A 204 -3.43 -3.23 -13.23
CA CYS A 204 -2.31 -3.98 -12.66
C CYS A 204 -1.85 -5.16 -13.52
N TYR A 205 -2.78 -5.91 -14.13
CA TYR A 205 -2.47 -7.02 -15.02
C TYR A 205 -1.84 -6.60 -16.37
N ARG A 206 -1.75 -5.30 -16.66
CA ARG A 206 -1.06 -4.73 -17.84
C ARG A 206 0.29 -4.07 -17.49
N LEU A 207 0.60 -3.87 -16.21
CA LEU A 207 1.85 -3.23 -15.79
C LEU A 207 3.10 -3.96 -16.29
N GLY A 208 3.09 -5.28 -16.37
CA GLY A 208 4.20 -6.03 -16.97
C GLY A 208 4.40 -5.75 -18.47
N ARG A 209 3.34 -5.41 -19.22
CA ARG A 209 3.45 -4.96 -20.62
C ARG A 209 4.01 -3.54 -20.68
N LEU A 210 3.53 -2.65 -19.83
CA LEU A 210 4.05 -1.29 -19.69
C LEU A 210 5.53 -1.31 -19.35
N HIS A 211 5.94 -2.08 -18.33
CA HIS A 211 7.34 -2.26 -17.95
C HIS A 211 8.24 -2.60 -19.15
N ARG A 212 7.82 -3.55 -19.99
CA ARG A 212 8.60 -3.91 -21.19
C ARG A 212 8.69 -2.76 -22.19
N ALA A 213 7.64 -1.96 -22.34
CA ALA A 213 7.62 -0.84 -23.28
C ALA A 213 8.55 0.32 -22.85
N ILE A 214 8.62 0.62 -21.55
CA ILE A 214 9.40 1.74 -21.01
C ILE A 214 10.70 1.31 -20.34
N ARG A 215 11.09 0.04 -20.45
CA ARG A 215 12.26 -0.54 -19.76
C ARG A 215 13.56 0.22 -20.04
N HIS A 216 13.69 0.82 -21.22
CA HIS A 216 14.85 1.59 -21.65
C HIS A 216 15.04 2.86 -20.81
N ASP A 217 13.98 3.37 -20.18
CA ASP A 217 13.95 4.58 -19.37
C ASP A 217 13.96 4.29 -17.86
N LEU A 218 13.88 3.02 -17.44
CA LEU A 218 13.81 2.63 -16.04
C LEU A 218 15.19 2.33 -15.45
N PRO A 219 15.39 2.56 -14.15
CA PRO A 219 16.60 2.13 -13.45
C PRO A 219 16.73 0.60 -13.45
N PRO A 220 17.95 0.06 -13.20
CA PRO A 220 18.16 -1.38 -13.14
C PRO A 220 17.23 -2.06 -12.14
N THR A 221 16.42 -2.98 -12.64
CA THR A 221 15.38 -3.70 -11.86
C THR A 221 16.00 -4.88 -11.10
N PRO A 222 15.93 -4.94 -9.76
CA PRO A 222 16.37 -6.09 -8.99
C PRO A 222 15.61 -7.37 -9.37
N ARG A 223 16.34 -8.50 -9.47
CA ARG A 223 15.76 -9.79 -9.81
C ARG A 223 15.34 -10.56 -8.56
N GLY A 224 14.04 -10.56 -8.28
CA GLY A 224 13.44 -11.28 -7.17
C GLY A 224 13.45 -10.51 -5.85
N ILE A 225 12.65 -11.01 -4.91
CA ILE A 225 12.45 -10.39 -3.59
C ILE A 225 13.73 -10.39 -2.76
N ALA A 226 14.53 -11.48 -2.83
CA ALA A 226 15.76 -11.60 -2.05
C ALA A 226 16.82 -10.55 -2.46
N ALA A 227 17.02 -10.35 -3.77
CA ALA A 227 17.94 -9.33 -4.27
C ALA A 227 17.47 -7.91 -3.91
N THR A 228 16.16 -7.68 -3.91
CA THR A 228 15.56 -6.42 -3.48
C THR A 228 15.84 -6.14 -2.01
N TRP A 229 15.58 -7.13 -1.14
CA TRP A 229 15.84 -6.99 0.30
C TRP A 229 17.33 -6.87 0.63
N LYS A 230 18.22 -7.53 -0.11
CA LYS A 230 19.66 -7.34 0.03
C LYS A 230 20.06 -5.88 -0.19
N LYS A 231 19.49 -5.22 -1.23
CA LYS A 231 19.72 -3.79 -1.47
C LYS A 231 19.14 -2.93 -0.34
N ILE A 232 17.91 -3.20 0.08
CA ILE A 232 17.26 -2.46 1.17
C ILE A 232 18.08 -2.59 2.46
N ALA A 233 18.53 -3.80 2.81
CA ALA A 233 19.35 -4.03 3.99
C ALA A 233 20.67 -3.25 3.95
N ALA A 234 21.35 -3.19 2.79
CA ALA A 234 22.56 -2.40 2.61
C ALA A 234 22.31 -0.89 2.78
N ILE A 235 21.17 -0.38 2.31
CA ILE A 235 20.76 1.01 2.51
C ILE A 235 20.50 1.27 4.00
N GLN A 236 19.73 0.41 4.66
CA GLN A 236 19.41 0.56 6.08
C GLN A 236 20.66 0.42 6.97
N GLU A 237 21.65 -0.40 6.58
CA GLU A 237 22.93 -0.47 7.28
C GLU A 237 23.68 0.87 7.19
N ARG A 238 23.72 1.47 6.00
CA ARG A 238 24.33 2.80 5.84
C ARG A 238 23.58 3.88 6.62
N GLN A 239 22.26 3.81 6.69
CA GLN A 239 21.44 4.75 7.49
C GLN A 239 21.69 4.67 9.01
N LYS A 240 22.40 3.66 9.52
CA LYS A 240 22.83 3.63 10.93
C LYS A 240 23.94 4.66 11.23
N THR A 241 24.80 4.93 10.26
CA THR A 241 25.90 5.90 10.36
C THR A 241 25.58 7.24 9.72
N ASP A 242 24.70 7.24 8.72
CA ASP A 242 24.23 8.41 7.98
C ASP A 242 22.70 8.37 7.91
N PRO A 243 21.99 8.84 8.95
CA PRO A 243 20.53 8.70 9.06
C PRO A 243 19.74 9.31 7.91
N ASP A 244 20.29 10.33 7.24
CA ASP A 244 19.64 11.04 6.13
C ASP A 244 20.02 10.44 4.76
N PHE A 245 20.80 9.36 4.74
CA PHE A 245 21.18 8.70 3.50
C PHE A 245 19.97 8.23 2.70
N GLN A 246 19.89 8.66 1.46
CA GLN A 246 18.89 8.24 0.48
C GLN A 246 19.60 7.62 -0.72
N TYR A 247 19.16 6.44 -1.12
CA TYR A 247 19.73 5.78 -2.30
C TYR A 247 19.18 6.41 -3.58
N VAL A 248 20.09 6.85 -4.46
CA VAL A 248 19.76 7.37 -5.78
C VAL A 248 19.96 6.25 -6.81
N PRO A 249 18.87 5.72 -7.41
CA PRO A 249 19.00 4.75 -8.48
C PRO A 249 19.70 5.34 -9.70
N PRO A 250 20.64 4.62 -10.35
CA PRO A 250 21.24 5.09 -11.59
C PRO A 250 20.18 5.09 -12.69
N LEU A 251 19.91 6.26 -13.25
CA LEU A 251 19.00 6.40 -14.38
C LEU A 251 19.75 6.18 -15.72
N PRO A 252 19.09 5.62 -16.74
CA PRO A 252 19.64 5.59 -18.10
C PRO A 252 19.97 7.01 -18.57
N LYS A 253 21.07 7.15 -19.28
CA LYS A 253 21.35 8.41 -19.95
C LYS A 253 20.26 8.64 -20.99
N THR A 254 19.50 9.72 -20.84
CA THR A 254 18.50 10.11 -21.83
C THR A 254 19.24 10.43 -23.11
N THR A 255 19.25 9.52 -24.06
CA THR A 255 19.58 9.88 -25.45
C THR A 255 18.39 10.70 -25.96
N VAL A 256 18.42 12.00 -25.72
CA VAL A 256 17.60 12.93 -26.50
C VAL A 256 18.05 12.69 -27.94
N ALA A 257 17.19 12.00 -28.72
CA ALA A 257 17.41 11.98 -30.16
C ALA A 257 17.53 13.42 -30.59
N PRO A 258 18.57 13.78 -31.39
CA PRO A 258 18.65 15.12 -31.93
C PRO A 258 17.31 15.43 -32.57
N ASN A 259 16.75 16.57 -32.21
CA ASN A 259 15.54 17.07 -32.84
C ASN A 259 15.91 17.34 -34.30
N ASP A 260 15.77 16.32 -35.16
CA ASP A 260 15.85 16.49 -36.60
C ASP A 260 14.68 17.38 -36.98
N GLY A 261 14.97 18.69 -36.96
CA GLY A 261 14.04 19.71 -37.43
C GLY A 261 13.54 19.36 -38.82
N ARG A 262 12.31 18.80 -38.89
CA ARG A 262 11.48 18.77 -40.08
C ARG A 262 10.13 19.35 -39.79
#